data_df25624ab4a7d2598ac9fb6140f8ae45
#
_entry.id   df25624ab4a7d2598ac9fb6140f8ae45
#
_cell.length_a   1.000
_cell.length_b   1.000
_cell.length_c   1.000
_cell.angle_alpha   90.00
_cell.angle_beta   90.00
_cell.angle_gamma   90.00
#
_symmetry.space_group_name_H-M   'P 1'
#
loop_
_entity.id
_entity.type
_entity.pdbx_description
1 polymer ?
#
loop_
_entity_poly.entity_id
_entity_poly.type
_entity_poly.pdbx_seq_one_letter_code
_entity_poly.pdbx_strand_id
1 'polypeptide(L)'
;MQHKLVCFIGGGNMAQAIVFGLLKQAYPADKIIVCDPNEEKRALFAQKGVRTSTDNVAAVSQAEVVLLAVKPQVLAEVCSPLSAVDFSDKLLISIAAGISVKRLTALLPTAKAVVRVMPNTPALVGEGMAGLFADQNTSENDRTFAQDLLSAVGKTLWVASEEHMHAVTAASGSSPAYFFQFLEAMQQSLIDMGLSANNARELVQQAMLGSAKMVVENPQLDLSTLRQNVTSKGGTTAAALNVLNQHQFNDIVQQAMQACVARSKEMETLF
;
A
#
# COMPACT_ATOMS: atom_id res chain seq x y z
N MET A 1 -7.13 12.88 14.53
CA MET A 1 -7.85 12.89 13.21
C MET A 1 -9.29 13.36 13.42
N GLN A 2 -9.84 14.20 12.52
CA GLN A 2 -11.26 14.54 12.51
C GLN A 2 -12.09 13.31 12.12
N HIS A 3 -13.32 13.18 12.65
CA HIS A 3 -14.21 12.05 12.32
C HIS A 3 -15.17 12.45 11.17
N LYS A 4 -14.65 12.58 9.96
CA LYS A 4 -15.44 12.80 8.75
C LYS A 4 -16.21 11.52 8.36
N LEU A 5 -17.30 11.63 7.61
CA LEU A 5 -17.97 10.47 7.03
C LEU A 5 -17.19 9.98 5.80
N VAL A 6 -16.61 8.79 5.89
CA VAL A 6 -15.78 8.19 4.84
C VAL A 6 -16.54 7.07 4.12
N CYS A 7 -16.63 7.16 2.81
CA CYS A 7 -17.20 6.11 1.96
C CYS A 7 -16.08 5.37 1.21
N PHE A 8 -15.95 4.08 1.43
CA PHE A 8 -15.07 3.19 0.69
C PHE A 8 -15.84 2.56 -0.47
N ILE A 9 -15.36 2.75 -1.68
CA ILE A 9 -15.87 2.07 -2.87
C ILE A 9 -14.96 0.88 -3.16
N GLY A 10 -15.44 -0.31 -2.81
CA GLY A 10 -14.72 -1.57 -2.78
C GLY A 10 -14.37 -2.03 -1.38
N GLY A 11 -14.72 -3.27 -1.03
CA GLY A 11 -14.47 -3.94 0.26
C GLY A 11 -13.37 -5.01 0.19
N GLY A 12 -12.35 -4.80 -0.66
CA GLY A 12 -11.21 -5.72 -0.81
C GLY A 12 -10.25 -5.69 0.39
N ASN A 13 -9.16 -6.48 0.32
CA ASN A 13 -8.20 -6.63 1.41
C ASN A 13 -7.63 -5.30 1.91
N MET A 14 -7.33 -4.36 1.01
CA MET A 14 -6.79 -3.07 1.40
C MET A 14 -7.84 -2.19 2.11
N ALA A 15 -9.09 -2.19 1.65
CA ALA A 15 -10.18 -1.52 2.36
C ALA A 15 -10.39 -2.13 3.75
N GLN A 16 -10.34 -3.46 3.88
CA GLN A 16 -10.42 -4.15 5.17
C GLN A 16 -9.27 -3.73 6.09
N ALA A 17 -8.03 -3.72 5.59
CA ALA A 17 -6.88 -3.27 6.39
C ALA A 17 -7.11 -1.87 6.95
N ILE A 18 -7.44 -0.90 6.07
CA ILE A 18 -7.61 0.50 6.46
C ILE A 18 -8.78 0.66 7.43
N VAL A 19 -9.96 0.12 7.10
CA VAL A 19 -11.15 0.24 7.95
C VAL A 19 -10.91 -0.40 9.32
N PHE A 20 -10.35 -1.61 9.37
CA PHE A 20 -10.10 -2.27 10.65
C PHE A 20 -8.97 -1.59 11.45
N GLY A 21 -7.99 -1.00 10.77
CA GLY A 21 -6.99 -0.15 11.40
C GLY A 21 -7.61 1.10 12.04
N LEU A 22 -8.52 1.78 11.33
CA LEU A 22 -9.27 2.93 11.84
C LEU A 22 -10.11 2.56 13.08
N LEU A 23 -10.82 1.44 13.02
CA LEU A 23 -11.63 0.96 14.17
C LEU A 23 -10.75 0.64 15.39
N LYS A 24 -9.54 0.10 15.21
CA LYS A 24 -8.57 -0.11 16.30
C LYS A 24 -8.10 1.19 16.93
N GLN A 25 -8.09 2.29 16.17
CA GLN A 25 -7.77 3.63 16.64
C GLN A 25 -9.02 4.41 17.12
N ALA A 26 -10.11 3.70 17.41
CA ALA A 26 -11.38 4.25 17.88
C ALA A 26 -12.06 5.24 16.92
N TYR A 27 -11.81 5.13 15.61
CA TYR A 27 -12.62 5.84 14.62
C TYR A 27 -14.06 5.32 14.66
N PRO A 28 -15.09 6.19 14.73
CA PRO A 28 -16.47 5.73 14.86
C PRO A 28 -16.94 4.90 13.68
N ALA A 29 -17.45 3.71 13.93
CA ALA A 29 -17.89 2.77 12.90
C ALA A 29 -19.07 3.33 12.06
N ASP A 30 -19.95 4.11 12.66
CA ASP A 30 -21.08 4.78 12.00
C ASP A 30 -20.65 5.91 11.04
N LYS A 31 -19.39 6.36 11.15
CA LYS A 31 -18.75 7.32 10.24
C LYS A 31 -18.03 6.64 9.06
N ILE A 32 -18.20 5.34 8.88
CA ILE A 32 -17.63 4.58 7.77
C ILE A 32 -18.77 3.90 7.00
N ILE A 33 -18.75 4.04 5.68
CA ILE A 33 -19.61 3.29 4.76
C ILE A 33 -18.71 2.49 3.82
N VAL A 34 -18.97 1.19 3.66
CA VAL A 34 -18.27 0.36 2.68
C VAL A 34 -19.24 -0.14 1.62
N CYS A 35 -18.96 0.17 0.37
CA CYS A 35 -19.73 -0.29 -0.77
C CYS A 35 -18.98 -1.42 -1.48
N ASP A 36 -19.59 -2.58 -1.61
CA ASP A 36 -19.07 -3.69 -2.43
C ASP A 36 -20.28 -4.53 -2.93
N PRO A 37 -20.30 -5.01 -4.18
CA PRO A 37 -21.38 -5.87 -4.66
C PRO A 37 -21.43 -7.24 -3.95
N ASN A 38 -20.30 -7.73 -3.44
CA ASN A 38 -20.20 -9.02 -2.77
C ASN A 38 -20.72 -8.93 -1.32
N GLU A 39 -21.74 -9.74 -1.00
CA GLU A 39 -22.37 -9.76 0.31
C GLU A 39 -21.45 -10.26 1.42
N GLU A 40 -20.65 -11.29 1.15
CA GLU A 40 -19.71 -11.84 2.15
C GLU A 40 -18.69 -10.79 2.60
N LYS A 41 -18.18 -10.00 1.64
CA LYS A 41 -17.29 -8.89 1.99
C LYS A 41 -17.98 -7.83 2.84
N ARG A 42 -19.21 -7.43 2.47
CA ARG A 42 -19.98 -6.46 3.27
C ARG A 42 -20.24 -6.97 4.67
N ALA A 43 -20.53 -8.27 4.84
CA ALA A 43 -20.77 -8.87 6.14
C ALA A 43 -19.59 -8.74 7.10
N LEU A 44 -18.33 -8.79 6.62
CA LEU A 44 -17.13 -8.59 7.44
C LEU A 44 -17.10 -7.20 8.10
N PHE A 45 -17.54 -6.18 7.39
CA PHE A 45 -17.61 -4.81 7.89
C PHE A 45 -18.83 -4.61 8.80
N ALA A 46 -19.99 -5.13 8.41
CA ALA A 46 -21.23 -5.04 9.19
C ALA A 46 -21.08 -5.67 10.58
N GLN A 47 -20.37 -6.80 10.71
CA GLN A 47 -20.03 -7.44 12.00
C GLN A 47 -19.22 -6.54 12.94
N LYS A 48 -18.56 -5.51 12.40
CA LYS A 48 -17.81 -4.51 13.16
C LYS A 48 -18.58 -3.20 13.40
N GLY A 49 -19.88 -3.18 13.06
CA GLY A 49 -20.73 -1.99 13.21
C GLY A 49 -20.57 -0.96 12.09
N VAL A 50 -19.78 -1.25 11.05
CA VAL A 50 -19.59 -0.38 9.89
C VAL A 50 -20.83 -0.45 8.99
N ARG A 51 -21.25 0.72 8.48
CA ARG A 51 -22.35 0.80 7.52
C ARG A 51 -21.92 0.20 6.17
N THR A 52 -22.80 -0.55 5.54
CA THR A 52 -22.52 -1.16 4.21
C THR A 52 -23.62 -0.86 3.21
N SER A 53 -23.29 -0.81 1.92
CA SER A 53 -24.25 -0.57 0.85
C SER A 53 -23.84 -1.30 -0.44
N THR A 54 -24.80 -1.52 -1.32
CA THR A 54 -24.57 -1.87 -2.73
C THR A 54 -24.78 -0.66 -3.66
N ASP A 55 -25.34 0.42 -3.15
CA ASP A 55 -25.59 1.66 -3.88
C ASP A 55 -24.45 2.67 -3.64
N ASN A 56 -23.52 2.72 -4.59
CA ASN A 56 -22.39 3.63 -4.55
C ASN A 56 -22.83 5.10 -4.57
N VAL A 57 -23.85 5.45 -5.39
CA VAL A 57 -24.29 6.84 -5.57
C VAL A 57 -24.89 7.37 -4.27
N ALA A 58 -25.81 6.62 -3.67
CA ALA A 58 -26.44 7.02 -2.41
C ALA A 58 -25.40 7.13 -1.26
N ALA A 59 -24.43 6.25 -1.21
CA ALA A 59 -23.37 6.27 -0.19
C ALA A 59 -22.41 7.46 -0.38
N VAL A 60 -21.93 7.69 -1.60
CA VAL A 60 -21.01 8.79 -1.94
C VAL A 60 -21.68 10.16 -1.74
N SER A 61 -22.97 10.29 -2.04
CA SER A 61 -23.70 11.56 -1.84
C SER A 61 -23.68 12.03 -0.40
N GLN A 62 -23.69 11.13 0.58
CA GLN A 62 -23.64 11.44 2.01
C GLN A 62 -22.21 11.72 2.53
N ALA A 63 -21.18 11.21 1.85
CA ALA A 63 -19.82 11.20 2.36
C ALA A 63 -19.10 12.54 2.18
N GLU A 64 -18.24 12.88 3.13
CA GLU A 64 -17.28 13.99 3.05
C GLU A 64 -15.98 13.54 2.37
N VAL A 65 -15.64 12.25 2.51
CA VAL A 65 -14.45 11.64 1.93
C VAL A 65 -14.84 10.38 1.19
N VAL A 66 -14.36 10.24 -0.03
CA VAL A 66 -14.59 9.06 -0.88
C VAL A 66 -13.26 8.39 -1.17
N LEU A 67 -13.11 7.12 -0.78
CA LEU A 67 -11.93 6.33 -1.03
C LEU A 67 -12.22 5.24 -2.07
N LEU A 68 -11.60 5.36 -3.24
CA LEU A 68 -11.70 4.37 -4.32
C LEU A 68 -10.72 3.22 -4.05
N ALA A 69 -11.27 2.07 -3.65
CA ALA A 69 -10.52 0.85 -3.30
C ALA A 69 -10.83 -0.32 -4.25
N VAL A 70 -11.13 0.00 -5.49
CA VAL A 70 -11.38 -0.97 -6.57
C VAL A 70 -10.12 -1.18 -7.41
N LYS A 71 -10.10 -2.28 -8.16
CA LYS A 71 -9.02 -2.55 -9.12
C LYS A 71 -9.03 -1.53 -10.25
N PRO A 72 -7.85 -1.14 -10.82
CA PRO A 72 -7.77 -0.19 -11.93
C PRO A 72 -8.68 -0.55 -13.11
N GLN A 73 -8.79 -1.84 -13.45
CA GLN A 73 -9.55 -2.35 -14.60
C GLN A 73 -11.05 -2.03 -14.57
N VAL A 74 -11.61 -1.89 -13.36
CA VAL A 74 -13.06 -1.61 -13.19
C VAL A 74 -13.34 -0.19 -12.74
N LEU A 75 -12.29 0.63 -12.58
CA LEU A 75 -12.42 1.98 -12.02
C LEU A 75 -13.33 2.87 -12.86
N ALA A 76 -13.16 2.85 -14.18
CA ALA A 76 -13.97 3.67 -15.10
C ALA A 76 -15.45 3.29 -15.03
N GLU A 77 -15.77 1.99 -14.99
CA GLU A 77 -17.13 1.50 -14.84
C GLU A 77 -17.75 1.95 -13.50
N VAL A 78 -16.99 1.82 -12.42
CA VAL A 78 -17.43 2.22 -11.07
C VAL A 78 -17.62 3.74 -10.96
N CYS A 79 -16.77 4.54 -11.59
CA CYS A 79 -16.87 6.00 -11.57
C CYS A 79 -17.98 6.54 -12.48
N SER A 80 -18.39 5.81 -13.52
CA SER A 80 -19.41 6.26 -14.48
C SER A 80 -20.71 6.74 -13.80
N PRO A 81 -21.38 5.98 -12.94
CA PRO A 81 -22.57 6.48 -12.23
C PRO A 81 -22.24 7.56 -11.20
N LEU A 82 -21.03 7.59 -10.64
CA LEU A 82 -20.60 8.59 -9.66
C LEU A 82 -20.35 9.97 -10.29
N SER A 83 -20.17 10.06 -11.61
CA SER A 83 -19.97 11.35 -12.31
C SER A 83 -21.17 12.29 -12.17
N ALA A 84 -22.35 11.79 -11.82
CA ALA A 84 -23.54 12.58 -11.52
C ALA A 84 -23.54 13.18 -10.08
N VAL A 85 -22.64 12.74 -9.22
CA VAL A 85 -22.52 13.27 -7.85
C VAL A 85 -21.57 14.47 -7.86
N ASP A 86 -21.90 15.50 -7.11
CA ASP A 86 -20.98 16.64 -6.91
C ASP A 86 -19.88 16.28 -5.91
N PHE A 87 -18.63 16.33 -6.37
CA PHE A 87 -17.41 16.11 -5.58
C PHE A 87 -16.71 17.41 -5.18
N SER A 88 -17.29 18.59 -5.49
CA SER A 88 -16.61 19.88 -5.28
C SER A 88 -16.17 20.15 -3.84
N ASP A 89 -16.92 19.62 -2.87
CA ASP A 89 -16.67 19.74 -1.42
C ASP A 89 -16.22 18.42 -0.78
N LYS A 90 -15.86 17.41 -1.58
CA LYS A 90 -15.44 16.10 -1.10
C LYS A 90 -13.95 15.89 -1.33
N LEU A 91 -13.29 15.22 -0.39
CA LEU A 91 -11.95 14.69 -0.60
C LEU A 91 -12.05 13.35 -1.32
N LEU A 92 -11.45 13.25 -2.50
CA LEU A 92 -11.30 12.01 -3.25
C LEU A 92 -9.94 11.40 -2.98
N ILE A 93 -9.92 10.18 -2.46
CA ILE A 93 -8.70 9.39 -2.25
C ILE A 93 -8.75 8.18 -3.17
N SER A 94 -7.69 7.89 -3.92
CA SER A 94 -7.59 6.66 -4.73
C SER A 94 -6.40 5.84 -4.30
N ILE A 95 -6.63 4.55 -4.04
CA ILE A 95 -5.58 3.56 -3.79
C ILE A 95 -5.36 2.63 -4.99
N ALA A 96 -5.94 2.95 -6.14
CA ALA A 96 -5.80 2.17 -7.36
C ALA A 96 -4.41 2.40 -7.99
N ALA A 97 -3.67 1.30 -8.19
CA ALA A 97 -2.34 1.37 -8.80
C ALA A 97 -2.40 1.83 -10.26
N GLY A 98 -1.46 2.69 -10.68
CA GLY A 98 -1.36 3.14 -12.05
C GLY A 98 -2.48 4.10 -12.51
N ILE A 99 -3.21 4.73 -11.61
CA ILE A 99 -4.24 5.70 -11.94
C ILE A 99 -3.78 7.10 -11.52
N SER A 100 -3.61 8.00 -12.48
CA SER A 100 -3.15 9.37 -12.23
C SER A 100 -4.27 10.29 -11.71
N VAL A 101 -3.88 11.39 -11.04
CA VAL A 101 -4.81 12.46 -10.64
C VAL A 101 -5.56 12.99 -11.85
N LYS A 102 -4.88 13.19 -12.99
CA LYS A 102 -5.49 13.60 -14.26
C LYS A 102 -6.58 12.63 -14.70
N ARG A 103 -6.35 11.32 -14.58
CA ARG A 103 -7.36 10.31 -14.94
C ARG A 103 -8.55 10.34 -13.99
N LEU A 104 -8.30 10.48 -12.68
CA LEU A 104 -9.37 10.57 -11.67
C LEU A 104 -10.27 11.80 -11.92
N THR A 105 -9.68 12.96 -12.17
CA THR A 105 -10.44 14.18 -12.48
C THR A 105 -11.16 14.12 -13.82
N ALA A 106 -10.66 13.37 -14.79
CA ALA A 106 -11.38 13.11 -16.05
C ALA A 106 -12.62 12.21 -15.82
N LEU A 107 -12.54 11.24 -14.91
CA LEU A 107 -13.66 10.35 -14.56
C LEU A 107 -14.68 11.04 -13.65
N LEU A 108 -14.24 11.92 -12.75
CA LEU A 108 -15.06 12.65 -11.77
C LEU A 108 -14.76 14.16 -11.87
N PRO A 109 -15.33 14.86 -12.87
CA PRO A 109 -14.91 16.22 -13.23
C PRO A 109 -15.15 17.29 -12.16
N THR A 110 -16.03 17.05 -11.19
CA THR A 110 -16.28 17.98 -10.09
C THR A 110 -15.30 17.80 -8.92
N ALA A 111 -14.47 16.73 -8.91
CA ALA A 111 -13.49 16.50 -7.86
C ALA A 111 -12.34 17.53 -7.93
N LYS A 112 -12.21 18.35 -6.88
CA LYS A 112 -11.18 19.39 -6.76
C LYS A 112 -10.03 18.97 -5.84
N ALA A 113 -10.32 18.24 -4.76
CA ALA A 113 -9.35 17.73 -3.81
C ALA A 113 -9.12 16.25 -4.07
N VAL A 114 -7.97 15.89 -4.62
CA VAL A 114 -7.64 14.51 -5.00
C VAL A 114 -6.30 14.09 -4.40
N VAL A 115 -6.31 12.97 -3.69
CA VAL A 115 -5.10 12.32 -3.16
C VAL A 115 -4.94 10.95 -3.80
N ARG A 116 -3.84 10.77 -4.50
CA ARG A 116 -3.39 9.47 -4.99
C ARG A 116 -2.54 8.79 -3.93
N VAL A 117 -2.84 7.56 -3.64
CA VAL A 117 -2.14 6.76 -2.61
C VAL A 117 -1.69 5.43 -3.20
N MET A 118 -0.47 5.03 -2.89
CA MET A 118 0.05 3.69 -3.18
C MET A 118 0.38 2.98 -1.86
N PRO A 119 -0.56 2.23 -1.30
CA PRO A 119 -0.34 1.41 -0.10
C PRO A 119 0.30 0.07 -0.46
N ASN A 120 0.62 -0.74 0.55
CA ASN A 120 1.09 -2.10 0.36
C ASN A 120 0.42 -3.10 1.32
N THR A 121 0.56 -4.38 1.03
CA THR A 121 -0.12 -5.47 1.77
C THR A 121 0.29 -5.61 3.24
N PRO A 122 1.51 -5.21 3.72
CA PRO A 122 1.80 -5.18 5.15
C PRO A 122 0.87 -4.32 6.00
N ALA A 123 0.07 -3.44 5.39
CA ALA A 123 -1.04 -2.74 6.05
C ALA A 123 -2.02 -3.69 6.77
N LEU A 124 -2.18 -4.93 6.30
CA LEU A 124 -3.01 -5.97 6.93
C LEU A 124 -2.56 -6.33 8.35
N VAL A 125 -1.29 -6.13 8.65
CA VAL A 125 -0.70 -6.38 9.98
C VAL A 125 -0.28 -5.09 10.70
N GLY A 126 -0.66 -3.92 10.16
CA GLY A 126 -0.35 -2.61 10.75
C GLY A 126 1.05 -2.08 10.45
N GLU A 127 1.79 -2.74 9.56
CA GLU A 127 3.16 -2.41 9.18
C GLU A 127 3.22 -1.96 7.70
N GLY A 128 2.18 -1.28 7.24
CA GLY A 128 2.09 -0.77 5.89
C GLY A 128 3.05 0.39 5.62
N MET A 129 3.32 0.63 4.35
CA MET A 129 3.93 1.86 3.84
C MET A 129 3.07 2.39 2.71
N ALA A 130 2.61 3.63 2.81
CA ALA A 130 1.84 4.28 1.78
C ALA A 130 2.56 5.53 1.26
N GLY A 131 2.81 5.59 -0.05
CA GLY A 131 3.18 6.84 -0.70
C GLY A 131 1.93 7.63 -1.05
N LEU A 132 1.97 8.95 -0.83
CA LEU A 132 0.88 9.88 -1.08
C LEU A 132 1.33 10.97 -2.04
N PHE A 133 0.45 11.33 -2.97
CA PHE A 133 0.60 12.48 -3.83
C PHE A 133 -0.73 13.24 -3.91
N ALA A 134 -0.67 14.54 -3.89
CA ALA A 134 -1.81 15.43 -4.16
C ALA A 134 -1.34 16.62 -4.96
N ASP A 135 -2.22 17.14 -5.81
CA ASP A 135 -1.96 18.38 -6.53
C ASP A 135 -2.07 19.62 -5.61
N GLN A 136 -1.76 20.79 -6.18
CA GLN A 136 -1.78 22.07 -5.46
C GLN A 136 -3.19 22.52 -5.03
N ASN A 137 -4.25 21.92 -5.56
CA ASN A 137 -5.64 22.28 -5.23
C ASN A 137 -6.13 21.60 -3.97
N THR A 138 -5.42 20.56 -3.51
CA THR A 138 -5.75 19.82 -2.29
C THR A 138 -5.28 20.59 -1.07
N SER A 139 -6.20 20.97 -0.19
CA SER A 139 -5.92 21.74 1.02
C SER A 139 -5.01 20.98 1.99
N GLU A 140 -4.31 21.73 2.87
CA GLU A 140 -3.48 21.11 3.92
C GLU A 140 -4.32 20.26 4.89
N ASN A 141 -5.55 20.67 5.18
CA ASN A 141 -6.47 19.89 6.00
C ASN A 141 -6.82 18.54 5.36
N ASP A 142 -7.04 18.52 4.05
CA ASP A 142 -7.35 17.29 3.32
C ASP A 142 -6.12 16.38 3.19
N ARG A 143 -4.93 16.98 2.99
CA ARG A 143 -3.65 16.25 3.02
C ARG A 143 -3.45 15.59 4.38
N THR A 144 -3.61 16.35 5.46
CA THR A 144 -3.48 15.84 6.83
C THR A 144 -4.49 14.73 7.10
N PHE A 145 -5.75 14.90 6.67
CA PHE A 145 -6.77 13.88 6.86
C PHE A 145 -6.42 12.58 6.10
N ALA A 146 -5.99 12.67 4.84
CA ALA A 146 -5.58 11.51 4.06
C ALA A 146 -4.38 10.81 4.69
N GLN A 147 -3.41 11.56 5.19
CA GLN A 147 -2.24 11.03 5.91
C GLN A 147 -2.65 10.28 7.17
N ASP A 148 -3.46 10.90 8.04
CA ASP A 148 -3.95 10.30 9.28
C ASP A 148 -4.71 9.00 9.02
N LEU A 149 -5.58 9.00 8.00
CA LEU A 149 -6.37 7.84 7.60
C LEU A 149 -5.47 6.65 7.22
N LEU A 150 -4.42 6.87 6.44
CA LEU A 150 -3.49 5.83 6.04
C LEU A 150 -2.51 5.45 7.16
N SER A 151 -2.20 6.37 8.07
CA SER A 151 -1.35 6.13 9.25
C SER A 151 -2.00 5.16 10.26
N ALA A 152 -3.28 4.88 10.13
CA ALA A 152 -3.96 3.85 10.91
C ALA A 152 -3.41 2.43 10.66
N VAL A 153 -2.68 2.20 9.57
CA VAL A 153 -2.20 0.87 9.15
C VAL A 153 -0.71 0.83 8.82
N GLY A 154 0.05 1.87 9.17
CA GLY A 154 1.48 1.90 8.92
C GLY A 154 2.03 3.32 8.82
N LYS A 155 3.12 3.47 8.07
CA LYS A 155 3.76 4.76 7.80
C LYS A 155 3.32 5.35 6.48
N THR A 156 3.44 6.66 6.35
CA THR A 156 3.10 7.40 5.14
C THR A 156 4.27 8.28 4.70
N LEU A 157 4.37 8.54 3.39
CA LEU A 157 5.35 9.42 2.80
C LEU A 157 4.71 10.25 1.69
N TRP A 158 4.77 11.58 1.79
CA TRP A 158 4.41 12.47 0.70
C TRP A 158 5.52 12.55 -0.33
N VAL A 159 5.19 12.40 -1.60
CA VAL A 159 6.12 12.60 -2.71
C VAL A 159 5.93 13.96 -3.35
N ALA A 160 7.03 14.55 -3.83
CA ALA A 160 7.03 15.90 -4.38
C ALA A 160 6.37 16.00 -5.78
N SER A 161 6.33 14.90 -6.53
CA SER A 161 5.71 14.84 -7.86
C SER A 161 4.98 13.52 -8.05
N GLU A 162 3.97 13.52 -8.92
CA GLU A 162 3.21 12.31 -9.23
C GLU A 162 4.08 11.23 -9.88
N GLU A 163 5.09 11.62 -10.66
CA GLU A 163 6.06 10.71 -11.28
C GLU A 163 6.78 9.83 -10.24
N HIS A 164 7.03 10.35 -9.05
CA HIS A 164 7.64 9.57 -7.96
C HIS A 164 6.76 8.42 -7.45
N MET A 165 5.45 8.43 -7.75
CA MET A 165 4.56 7.32 -7.36
C MET A 165 4.92 5.99 -8.04
N HIS A 166 5.58 6.03 -9.21
CA HIS A 166 6.12 4.82 -9.85
C HIS A 166 7.26 4.21 -9.03
N ALA A 167 8.16 5.06 -8.50
CA ALA A 167 9.23 4.62 -7.60
C ALA A 167 8.65 4.06 -6.30
N VAL A 168 7.63 4.72 -5.72
CA VAL A 168 6.90 4.19 -4.55
C VAL A 168 6.30 2.82 -4.84
N THR A 169 5.71 2.64 -6.02
CA THR A 169 5.16 1.34 -6.44
C THR A 169 6.23 0.25 -6.45
N ALA A 170 7.40 0.52 -7.01
CA ALA A 170 8.51 -0.44 -7.06
C ALA A 170 9.13 -0.69 -5.68
N ALA A 171 9.30 0.37 -4.86
CA ALA A 171 10.02 0.31 -3.59
C ALA A 171 9.18 -0.24 -2.43
N SER A 172 7.86 -0.01 -2.41
CA SER A 172 6.99 -0.44 -1.31
C SER A 172 5.75 -1.18 -1.76
N GLY A 173 5.09 -0.75 -2.85
CA GLY A 173 3.87 -1.40 -3.34
C GLY A 173 4.08 -2.86 -3.74
N SER A 174 5.12 -3.13 -4.52
CA SER A 174 5.44 -4.46 -5.06
C SER A 174 6.50 -5.21 -4.26
N SER A 175 7.35 -4.52 -3.52
CA SER A 175 8.51 -5.12 -2.85
C SER A 175 8.20 -6.18 -1.77
N PRO A 176 7.02 -6.24 -1.13
CA PRO A 176 6.69 -7.39 -0.29
C PRO A 176 6.86 -8.72 -1.01
N ALA A 177 6.49 -8.80 -2.30
CA ALA A 177 6.67 -10.01 -3.10
C ALA A 177 8.15 -10.35 -3.34
N TYR A 178 9.04 -9.33 -3.45
CA TYR A 178 10.48 -9.56 -3.62
C TYR A 178 11.09 -10.18 -2.36
N PHE A 179 10.69 -9.68 -1.18
CA PHE A 179 11.10 -10.24 0.10
C PHE A 179 10.57 -11.67 0.29
N PHE A 180 9.31 -11.93 -0.10
CA PHE A 180 8.75 -13.28 -0.01
C PHE A 180 9.50 -14.26 -0.92
N GLN A 181 9.85 -13.87 -2.15
CA GLN A 181 10.64 -14.69 -3.05
C GLN A 181 12.04 -14.98 -2.51
N PHE A 182 12.70 -13.98 -1.90
CA PHE A 182 14.00 -14.17 -1.27
C PHE A 182 13.92 -15.15 -0.10
N LEU A 183 12.90 -15.00 0.77
CA LEU A 183 12.67 -15.93 1.89
C LEU A 183 12.33 -17.35 1.42
N GLU A 184 11.54 -17.48 0.35
CA GLU A 184 11.21 -18.76 -0.27
C GLU A 184 12.47 -19.48 -0.76
N ALA A 185 13.36 -18.78 -1.44
CA ALA A 185 14.63 -19.34 -1.90
C ALA A 185 15.53 -19.78 -0.73
N MET A 186 15.60 -18.97 0.34
CA MET A 186 16.35 -19.35 1.56
C MET A 186 15.74 -20.58 2.23
N GLN A 187 14.41 -20.61 2.37
CA GLN A 187 13.72 -21.76 2.98
C GLN A 187 13.95 -23.05 2.20
N GLN A 188 13.85 -23.00 0.86
CA GLN A 188 14.10 -24.17 0.02
C GLN A 188 15.54 -24.69 0.18
N SER A 189 16.52 -23.77 0.17
CA SER A 189 17.93 -24.15 0.38
C SER A 189 18.17 -24.85 1.72
N LEU A 190 17.50 -24.42 2.78
CA LEU A 190 17.60 -25.08 4.10
C LEU A 190 16.96 -26.48 4.09
N ILE A 191 15.86 -26.65 3.38
CA ILE A 191 15.22 -27.96 3.19
C ILE A 191 16.17 -28.90 2.43
N ASP A 192 16.81 -28.42 1.38
CA ASP A 192 17.79 -29.20 0.58
C ASP A 192 19.04 -29.56 1.41
N MET A 193 19.37 -28.75 2.45
CA MET A 193 20.41 -29.05 3.45
C MET A 193 19.95 -30.05 4.54
N GLY A 194 18.69 -30.51 4.48
CA GLY A 194 18.16 -31.53 5.40
C GLY A 194 17.37 -31.04 6.61
N LEU A 195 17.04 -29.73 6.66
CA LEU A 195 16.15 -29.22 7.72
C LEU A 195 14.68 -29.54 7.38
N SER A 196 13.87 -29.71 8.43
CA SER A 196 12.41 -29.79 8.23
C SER A 196 11.86 -28.47 7.70
N ALA A 197 10.79 -28.52 6.91
CA ALA A 197 10.13 -27.33 6.37
C ALA A 197 9.73 -26.33 7.48
N ASN A 198 9.26 -26.80 8.63
CA ASN A 198 8.89 -25.97 9.76
C ASN A 198 10.09 -25.23 10.36
N ASN A 199 11.19 -25.93 10.61
CA ASN A 199 12.41 -25.30 11.15
C ASN A 199 13.01 -24.30 10.14
N ALA A 200 13.05 -24.65 8.85
CA ALA A 200 13.50 -23.77 7.80
C ALA A 200 12.67 -22.48 7.76
N ARG A 201 11.34 -22.61 7.83
CA ARG A 201 10.41 -21.46 7.87
C ARG A 201 10.65 -20.57 9.09
N GLU A 202 10.78 -21.16 10.28
CA GLU A 202 10.98 -20.40 11.51
C GLU A 202 12.31 -19.61 11.48
N LEU A 203 13.38 -20.23 11.00
CA LEU A 203 14.70 -19.58 10.89
C LEU A 203 14.65 -18.36 9.93
N VAL A 204 14.12 -18.52 8.73
CA VAL A 204 14.16 -17.43 7.73
C VAL A 204 13.22 -16.29 8.10
N GLN A 205 12.04 -16.58 8.64
CA GLN A 205 11.10 -15.53 9.06
C GLN A 205 11.64 -14.72 10.24
N GLN A 206 12.27 -15.37 11.24
CA GLN A 206 12.82 -14.65 12.39
C GLN A 206 14.06 -13.84 12.01
N ALA A 207 14.91 -14.36 11.13
CA ALA A 207 16.06 -13.63 10.61
C ALA A 207 15.62 -12.36 9.85
N MET A 208 14.59 -12.45 9.00
CA MET A 208 14.05 -11.29 8.28
C MET A 208 13.45 -10.27 9.23
N LEU A 209 12.59 -10.71 10.17
CA LEU A 209 11.95 -9.81 11.14
C LEU A 209 13.00 -9.07 11.99
N GLY A 210 14.02 -9.78 12.49
CA GLY A 210 15.10 -9.20 13.27
C GLY A 210 15.91 -8.19 12.45
N SER A 211 16.25 -8.52 11.21
CA SER A 211 16.99 -7.61 10.31
C SER A 211 16.19 -6.34 9.99
N ALA A 212 14.90 -6.45 9.70
CA ALA A 212 14.04 -5.30 9.47
C ALA A 212 13.97 -4.39 10.70
N LYS A 213 13.82 -4.96 11.90
CA LYS A 213 13.83 -4.20 13.15
C LYS A 213 15.18 -3.50 13.37
N MET A 214 16.30 -4.16 13.11
CA MET A 214 17.62 -3.52 13.22
C MET A 214 17.75 -2.29 12.30
N VAL A 215 17.19 -2.32 11.10
CA VAL A 215 17.16 -1.15 10.20
C VAL A 215 16.33 -0.03 10.81
N VAL A 216 15.14 -0.33 11.32
CA VAL A 216 14.21 0.67 11.88
C VAL A 216 14.74 1.30 13.17
N GLU A 217 15.37 0.49 14.03
CA GLU A 217 15.91 0.92 15.35
C GLU A 217 17.25 1.67 15.23
N ASN A 218 17.89 1.66 14.07
CA ASN A 218 19.17 2.32 13.83
C ASN A 218 19.11 3.30 12.64
N PRO A 219 18.24 4.32 12.65
CA PRO A 219 18.04 5.22 11.52
C PRO A 219 19.27 6.08 11.21
N GLN A 220 20.24 6.16 12.13
CA GLN A 220 21.50 6.90 12.00
C GLN A 220 22.57 6.09 11.24
N LEU A 221 22.38 4.79 11.02
CA LEU A 221 23.34 3.94 10.32
C LEU A 221 22.89 3.68 8.89
N ASP A 222 23.81 3.81 7.95
CA ASP A 222 23.57 3.39 6.58
C ASP A 222 23.36 1.86 6.50
N LEU A 223 22.57 1.41 5.53
CA LEU A 223 22.33 -0.02 5.29
C LEU A 223 23.63 -0.79 5.02
N SER A 224 24.62 -0.14 4.37
CA SER A 224 25.95 -0.68 4.15
C SER A 224 26.70 -0.93 5.45
N THR A 225 26.59 -0.02 6.41
CA THR A 225 27.21 -0.14 7.75
C THR A 225 26.57 -1.28 8.54
N LEU A 226 25.25 -1.39 8.54
CA LEU A 226 24.55 -2.52 9.19
C LEU A 226 25.01 -3.85 8.59
N ARG A 227 25.17 -3.95 7.27
CA ARG A 227 25.69 -5.15 6.60
C ARG A 227 27.15 -5.44 7.01
N GLN A 228 28.00 -4.41 7.05
CA GLN A 228 29.41 -4.58 7.44
C GLN A 228 29.55 -5.06 8.89
N ASN A 229 28.73 -4.57 9.81
CA ASN A 229 28.77 -4.92 11.23
C ASN A 229 28.52 -6.43 11.49
N VAL A 230 27.86 -7.11 10.56
CA VAL A 230 27.60 -8.58 10.63
C VAL A 230 28.48 -9.38 9.66
N THR A 231 29.53 -8.74 9.08
CA THR A 231 30.40 -9.34 8.06
C THR A 231 31.86 -9.33 8.52
N SER A 232 32.27 -10.36 9.25
CA SER A 232 33.69 -10.50 9.63
C SER A 232 34.56 -10.96 8.45
N LYS A 233 35.81 -10.50 8.42
CA LYS A 233 36.79 -10.88 7.37
C LYS A 233 37.02 -12.39 7.38
N GLY A 234 36.79 -13.03 6.24
CA GLY A 234 36.94 -14.48 6.09
C GLY A 234 35.82 -15.32 6.74
N GLY A 235 34.76 -14.67 7.27
CA GLY A 235 33.63 -15.35 7.88
C GLY A 235 32.61 -15.88 6.88
N THR A 236 31.64 -16.63 7.40
CA THR A 236 30.56 -17.26 6.60
C THR A 236 29.71 -16.23 5.87
N THR A 237 29.41 -15.10 6.52
CA THR A 237 28.66 -13.98 5.90
C THR A 237 29.43 -13.41 4.71
N ALA A 238 30.74 -13.21 4.83
CA ALA A 238 31.58 -12.72 3.74
C ALA A 238 31.57 -13.69 2.55
N ALA A 239 31.63 -14.99 2.79
CA ALA A 239 31.57 -16.02 1.73
C ALA A 239 30.22 -15.96 0.99
N ALA A 240 29.10 -15.87 1.71
CA ALA A 240 27.77 -15.76 1.11
C ALA A 240 27.60 -14.46 0.28
N LEU A 241 28.03 -13.31 0.83
CA LEU A 241 27.97 -12.03 0.12
C LEU A 241 28.85 -12.02 -1.15
N ASN A 242 29.99 -12.72 -1.14
CA ASN A 242 30.82 -12.86 -2.32
C ASN A 242 30.08 -13.58 -3.46
N VAL A 243 29.32 -14.63 -3.18
CA VAL A 243 28.50 -15.32 -4.19
C VAL A 243 27.44 -14.37 -4.74
N LEU A 244 26.70 -13.64 -3.89
CA LEU A 244 25.71 -12.66 -4.35
C LEU A 244 26.33 -11.58 -5.25
N ASN A 245 27.51 -11.08 -4.88
CA ASN A 245 28.23 -10.06 -5.66
C ASN A 245 28.74 -10.62 -7.01
N GLN A 246 29.26 -11.86 -7.05
CA GLN A 246 29.69 -12.54 -8.29
C GLN A 246 28.53 -12.69 -9.28
N HIS A 247 27.31 -12.90 -8.78
CA HIS A 247 26.10 -12.98 -9.58
C HIS A 247 25.41 -11.62 -9.78
N GLN A 248 26.12 -10.50 -9.54
CA GLN A 248 25.61 -9.16 -9.81
C GLN A 248 24.26 -8.86 -9.17
N PHE A 249 24.08 -9.25 -7.89
CA PHE A 249 22.81 -9.11 -7.17
C PHE A 249 22.24 -7.68 -7.24
N ASN A 250 23.10 -6.65 -7.14
CA ASN A 250 22.67 -5.27 -7.21
C ASN A 250 22.03 -4.94 -8.57
N ASP A 251 22.61 -5.45 -9.66
CA ASP A 251 22.10 -5.21 -11.01
C ASP A 251 20.77 -5.95 -11.23
N ILE A 252 20.63 -7.14 -10.67
CA ILE A 252 19.36 -7.90 -10.70
C ILE A 252 18.27 -7.11 -10.00
N VAL A 253 18.53 -6.60 -8.80
CA VAL A 253 17.57 -5.78 -8.04
C VAL A 253 17.22 -4.50 -8.80
N GLN A 254 18.20 -3.81 -9.36
CA GLN A 254 17.98 -2.61 -10.17
C GLN A 254 17.07 -2.89 -11.37
N GLN A 255 17.35 -3.94 -12.13
CA GLN A 255 16.54 -4.34 -13.29
C GLN A 255 15.12 -4.71 -12.91
N ALA A 256 14.93 -5.44 -11.80
CA ALA A 256 13.61 -5.79 -11.30
C ALA A 256 12.78 -4.54 -10.92
N MET A 257 13.39 -3.59 -10.22
CA MET A 257 12.72 -2.33 -9.87
C MET A 257 12.40 -1.49 -11.10
N GLN A 258 13.31 -1.40 -12.07
CA GLN A 258 13.08 -0.69 -13.35
C GLN A 258 11.93 -1.32 -14.15
N ALA A 259 11.85 -2.63 -14.21
CA ALA A 259 10.75 -3.33 -14.86
C ALA A 259 9.40 -3.03 -14.19
N CYS A 260 9.38 -2.98 -12.84
CA CYS A 260 8.19 -2.59 -12.10
C CYS A 260 7.77 -1.14 -12.40
N VAL A 261 8.71 -0.19 -12.43
CA VAL A 261 8.45 1.21 -12.80
C VAL A 261 7.92 1.31 -14.23
N ALA A 262 8.54 0.62 -15.20
CA ALA A 262 8.09 0.61 -16.58
C ALA A 262 6.64 0.09 -16.69
N ARG A 263 6.32 -1.01 -16.01
CA ARG A 263 4.96 -1.55 -16.00
C ARG A 263 3.96 -0.62 -15.33
N SER A 264 4.37 0.07 -14.25
CA SER A 264 3.52 1.06 -13.57
C SER A 264 3.16 2.23 -14.49
N LYS A 265 4.11 2.70 -15.34
CA LYS A 265 3.87 3.73 -16.35
C LYS A 265 2.94 3.24 -17.47
N GLU A 266 3.14 2.02 -17.95
CA GLU A 266 2.23 1.42 -18.94
C GLU A 266 0.78 1.36 -18.41
N MET A 267 0.59 1.01 -17.13
CA MET A 267 -0.73 0.93 -16.52
C MET A 267 -1.46 2.29 -16.53
N GLU A 268 -0.75 3.42 -16.41
CA GLU A 268 -1.36 4.75 -16.53
C GLU A 268 -1.94 5.06 -17.91
N THR A 269 -1.43 4.39 -18.94
CA THR A 269 -1.94 4.55 -20.31
C THR A 269 -3.04 3.56 -20.65
N LEU A 270 -3.16 2.47 -19.90
CA LEU A 270 -4.14 1.40 -20.14
C LEU A 270 -5.50 1.66 -19.45
N PHE A 271 -5.52 2.37 -18.35
CA PHE A 271 -6.68 2.59 -17.49
C PHE A 271 -6.95 4.07 -17.24
#